data_8432daf87e7b8d3d4c959ae1d7da1f5a
#
_entry.id   8432daf87e7b8d3d4c959ae1d7da1f5a
#
_cell.length_a   1.000
_cell.length_b   1.000
_cell.length_c   1.000
_cell.angle_alpha   90.00
_cell.angle_beta   90.00
_cell.angle_gamma   90.00
#
_symmetry.space_group_name_H-M   'P 1'
#
loop_
_entity.id
_entity.type
_entity.pdbx_description
1 polymer ?
#
loop_
_entity_poly.entity_id
_entity_poly.type
_entity_poly.pdbx_seq_one_letter_code
_entity_poly.pdbx_strand_id
1 'polypeptide(L)'
;LIDLFKATDNEESQYLPLNNIEVPIIQRDYAQGRNQPEVNRIRARFLDALYTALTTPKPITLDFVYGEINDKKTLIPLDGQQRLTTLFLLHWYIARHECVEEERLGFLSKFSYATRYSAREFCKQLVANTYTPNFNTDVLSHDITDQNWMPRDWQNDPTISAMLNMLDDIHRKFNKTDGLWQRLEE
;
A
#
# COMPACT_ATOMS: atom_id res chain seq x y z
N LEU A 1 8.97 -1.63 0.39
CA LEU A 1 8.54 -0.28 0.81
C LEU A 1 9.26 0.15 2.09
N ILE A 2 9.38 -0.74 3.06
CA ILE A 2 10.06 -0.50 4.34
C ILE A 2 11.46 0.10 4.12
N ASP A 3 12.24 -0.43 3.21
CA ASP A 3 13.64 -0.05 3.00
C ASP A 3 13.83 1.39 2.52
N LEU A 4 12.80 1.98 1.91
CA LEU A 4 12.84 3.41 1.54
C LEU A 4 12.92 4.33 2.76
N PHE A 5 12.55 3.83 3.93
CA PHE A 5 12.50 4.58 5.19
C PHE A 5 13.56 4.14 6.22
N LYS A 6 14.34 3.09 5.90
CA LYS A 6 15.46 2.65 6.75
C LYS A 6 16.75 3.41 6.39
N ALA A 7 17.54 3.71 7.40
CA ALA A 7 18.91 4.18 7.18
C ALA A 7 19.71 3.07 6.47
N THR A 8 20.43 3.43 5.43
CA THR A 8 21.35 2.52 4.73
C THR A 8 22.78 2.86 5.12
N ASP A 9 23.59 1.84 5.38
CA ASP A 9 25.04 2.00 5.62
C ASP A 9 25.81 2.36 4.33
N ASN A 10 25.14 2.39 3.19
CA ASN A 10 25.73 2.76 1.90
C ASN A 10 25.76 4.27 1.73
N GLU A 11 26.94 4.86 1.79
CA GLU A 11 27.21 6.28 1.51
C GLU A 11 26.76 6.73 0.10
N GLU A 12 26.49 5.81 -0.82
CA GLU A 12 26.05 6.09 -2.19
C GLU A 12 24.61 6.60 -2.28
N SER A 13 23.78 6.44 -1.25
CA SER A 13 22.40 6.87 -1.26
C SER A 13 22.16 8.11 -0.41
N GLN A 14 22.64 9.27 -0.90
CA GLN A 14 22.36 10.57 -0.25
C GLN A 14 20.86 10.90 -0.10
N TYR A 15 19.99 10.14 -0.78
CA TYR A 15 18.54 10.34 -0.79
C TYR A 15 17.79 9.51 0.26
N LEU A 16 18.39 8.46 0.78
CA LEU A 16 17.79 7.62 1.82
C LEU A 16 18.34 7.99 3.21
N PRO A 17 17.60 7.76 4.28
CA PRO A 17 16.19 7.34 4.29
C PRO A 17 15.25 8.48 3.87
N LEU A 18 14.11 8.13 3.27
CA LEU A 18 13.04 9.08 3.00
C LEU A 18 12.28 9.42 4.29
N ASN A 19 11.81 10.65 4.37
CA ASN A 19 10.88 11.04 5.44
C ASN A 19 9.43 10.73 5.06
N ASN A 20 9.05 10.97 3.79
CA ASN A 20 7.69 10.75 3.31
C ASN A 20 7.67 10.32 1.84
N ILE A 21 6.55 9.73 1.43
CA ILE A 21 6.14 9.55 0.04
C ILE A 21 4.82 10.29 -0.14
N GLU A 22 4.75 11.20 -1.10
CA GLU A 22 3.56 12.00 -1.36
C GLU A 22 3.17 11.91 -2.83
N VAL A 23 2.08 11.20 -3.14
CA VAL A 23 1.57 11.04 -4.51
C VAL A 23 0.95 12.37 -4.98
N PRO A 24 1.50 13.01 -6.06
CA PRO A 24 1.11 14.34 -6.48
C PRO A 24 -0.24 14.38 -7.21
N ILE A 25 -0.84 15.59 -7.31
CA ILE A 25 -2.15 15.84 -7.94
C ILE A 25 -2.19 15.54 -9.44
N ILE A 26 -1.06 15.80 -10.12
CA ILE A 26 -0.98 15.75 -11.59
C ILE A 26 -1.12 14.31 -12.11
N GLN A 27 -1.00 13.37 -11.20
CA GLN A 27 -1.02 11.95 -11.53
C GLN A 27 -2.45 11.40 -11.61
N ARG A 28 -2.60 10.33 -12.39
CA ARG A 28 -3.87 9.61 -12.54
C ARG A 28 -4.36 9.10 -11.19
N ASP A 29 -5.68 8.95 -11.09
CA ASP A 29 -6.29 8.22 -9.97
C ASP A 29 -5.59 6.87 -9.76
N TYR A 30 -5.66 6.33 -8.55
CA TYR A 30 -5.24 4.95 -8.34
C TYR A 30 -6.11 4.04 -9.22
N ALA A 31 -5.55 3.65 -10.35
CA ALA A 31 -6.29 2.93 -11.39
C ALA A 31 -6.14 1.41 -11.29
N GLN A 32 -5.10 0.93 -10.62
CA GLN A 32 -4.78 -0.49 -10.54
C GLN A 32 -5.84 -1.32 -9.80
N GLY A 33 -6.62 -0.67 -8.93
CA GLY A 33 -7.77 -1.27 -8.26
C GLY A 33 -9.11 -1.13 -9.01
N ARG A 34 -9.17 -0.48 -10.17
CA ARG A 34 -10.42 -0.32 -10.93
C ARG A 34 -10.95 -1.67 -11.42
N ASN A 35 -12.26 -1.81 -11.42
CA ASN A 35 -12.93 -3.05 -11.87
C ASN A 35 -13.16 -3.04 -13.38
N GLN A 36 -12.09 -3.21 -14.16
CA GLN A 36 -12.10 -3.32 -15.61
C GLN A 36 -11.33 -4.59 -16.03
N PRO A 37 -11.77 -5.34 -17.06
CA PRO A 37 -11.17 -6.65 -17.39
C PRO A 37 -9.66 -6.60 -17.60
N GLU A 38 -9.14 -5.59 -18.29
CA GLU A 38 -7.70 -5.42 -18.53
C GLU A 38 -6.95 -5.10 -17.23
N VAL A 39 -7.51 -4.20 -16.42
CA VAL A 39 -6.94 -3.82 -15.12
C VAL A 39 -6.94 -5.02 -14.18
N ASN A 40 -8.02 -5.77 -14.12
CA ASN A 40 -8.14 -6.98 -13.29
C ASN A 40 -7.04 -7.99 -13.65
N ARG A 41 -6.76 -8.19 -14.95
CA ARG A 41 -5.71 -9.09 -15.40
C ARG A 41 -4.29 -8.61 -15.02
N ILE A 42 -4.03 -7.31 -15.17
CA ILE A 42 -2.73 -6.71 -14.78
C ILE A 42 -2.56 -6.81 -13.27
N ARG A 43 -3.59 -6.48 -12.51
CA ARG A 43 -3.59 -6.56 -11.03
C ARG A 43 -3.34 -7.99 -10.54
N ALA A 44 -4.05 -8.97 -11.11
CA ALA A 44 -3.87 -10.38 -10.76
C ALA A 44 -2.42 -10.82 -11.00
N ARG A 45 -1.83 -10.51 -12.16
CA ARG A 45 -0.42 -10.83 -12.46
C ARG A 45 0.55 -10.17 -11.48
N PHE A 46 0.29 -8.91 -11.11
CA PHE A 46 1.13 -8.20 -10.17
C PHE A 46 1.05 -8.83 -8.77
N LEU A 47 -0.16 -9.14 -8.29
CA LEU A 47 -0.35 -9.84 -7.02
C LEU A 47 0.23 -11.27 -7.04
N ASP A 48 0.15 -11.98 -8.17
CA ASP A 48 0.79 -13.30 -8.33
C ASP A 48 2.32 -13.19 -8.22
N ALA A 49 2.92 -12.18 -8.83
CA ALA A 49 4.35 -11.93 -8.73
C ALA A 49 4.79 -11.61 -7.29
N LEU A 50 4.05 -10.72 -6.60
CA LEU A 50 4.29 -10.38 -5.19
C LEU A 50 4.12 -11.61 -4.28
N TYR A 51 3.07 -12.39 -4.48
CA TYR A 51 2.85 -13.62 -3.73
C TYR A 51 4.00 -14.60 -3.91
N THR A 52 4.44 -14.81 -5.15
CA THR A 52 5.57 -15.70 -5.45
C THR A 52 6.85 -15.22 -4.77
N ALA A 53 7.13 -13.91 -4.81
CA ALA A 53 8.31 -13.36 -4.15
C ALA A 53 8.29 -13.53 -2.62
N LEU A 54 7.12 -13.42 -2.00
CA LEU A 54 6.97 -13.56 -0.55
C LEU A 54 6.91 -15.01 -0.07
N THR A 55 6.53 -15.95 -0.94
CA THR A 55 6.38 -17.38 -0.57
C THR A 55 7.49 -18.29 -1.10
N THR A 56 8.38 -17.77 -1.93
CA THR A 56 9.50 -18.53 -2.49
C THR A 56 10.81 -17.74 -2.34
N PRO A 57 11.98 -18.39 -2.39
CA PRO A 57 13.26 -17.69 -2.35
C PRO A 57 13.61 -16.96 -3.66
N LYS A 58 12.66 -16.80 -4.58
CA LYS A 58 12.86 -16.09 -5.85
C LYS A 58 12.62 -14.59 -5.65
N PRO A 59 13.65 -13.76 -5.72
CA PRO A 59 13.45 -12.31 -5.73
C PRO A 59 12.74 -11.89 -7.02
N ILE A 60 11.93 -10.84 -6.94
CA ILE A 60 11.40 -10.15 -8.11
C ILE A 60 11.99 -8.76 -8.18
N THR A 61 12.22 -8.31 -9.41
CA THR A 61 12.55 -6.91 -9.68
C THR A 61 11.28 -6.23 -10.16
N LEU A 62 10.81 -5.25 -9.39
CA LEU A 62 9.74 -4.37 -9.83
C LEU A 62 10.32 -3.30 -10.75
N ASP A 63 9.51 -2.83 -11.69
CA ASP A 63 9.89 -1.69 -12.53
C ASP A 63 10.23 -0.45 -11.71
N PHE A 64 10.92 0.49 -12.33
CA PHE A 64 11.40 1.70 -11.68
C PHE A 64 10.27 2.51 -11.01
N VAL A 65 10.61 3.05 -9.85
CA VAL A 65 9.93 4.18 -9.25
C VAL A 65 10.89 5.36 -9.36
N TYR A 66 10.48 6.42 -10.04
CA TYR A 66 11.29 7.65 -10.11
C TYR A 66 10.43 8.88 -9.88
N GLY A 67 11.06 9.93 -9.38
CA GLY A 67 10.41 11.17 -9.03
C GLY A 67 11.41 12.19 -8.48
N GLU A 68 10.88 13.27 -7.97
CA GLU A 68 11.65 14.29 -7.27
C GLU A 68 11.74 13.96 -5.78
N ILE A 69 12.89 14.18 -5.19
CA ILE A 69 13.06 14.19 -3.72
C ILE A 69 13.38 15.61 -3.31
N ASN A 70 12.48 16.21 -2.55
CA ASN A 70 12.62 17.59 -2.08
C ASN A 70 13.56 17.70 -0.86
N ASP A 71 13.85 18.93 -0.42
CA ASP A 71 14.74 19.22 0.71
C ASP A 71 14.27 18.60 2.04
N LYS A 72 12.98 18.24 2.15
CA LYS A 72 12.42 17.56 3.31
C LYS A 72 12.55 16.03 3.22
N LYS A 73 13.29 15.52 2.24
CA LYS A 73 13.40 14.09 1.92
C LYS A 73 12.03 13.44 1.68
N THR A 74 11.12 14.14 1.02
CA THR A 74 9.84 13.61 0.56
C THR A 74 9.97 13.22 -0.91
N LEU A 75 9.72 11.96 -1.21
CA LEU A 75 9.61 11.47 -2.59
C LEU A 75 8.26 11.88 -3.17
N ILE A 76 8.30 12.60 -4.29
CA ILE A 76 7.15 12.96 -5.12
C ILE A 76 7.25 12.12 -6.39
N PRO A 77 6.58 10.96 -6.47
CA PRO A 77 6.77 10.05 -7.60
C PRO A 77 6.16 10.63 -8.88
N LEU A 78 6.93 10.65 -9.96
CA LEU A 78 6.48 10.94 -11.32
C LEU A 78 6.00 9.67 -12.03
N ASP A 79 6.60 8.53 -11.69
CA ASP A 79 6.13 7.20 -12.10
C ASP A 79 6.27 6.19 -10.94
N GLY A 80 5.53 5.07 -11.04
CA GLY A 80 5.53 4.01 -10.02
C GLY A 80 4.54 4.21 -8.88
N GLN A 81 3.77 5.30 -8.85
CA GLN A 81 2.78 5.57 -7.80
C GLN A 81 1.74 4.47 -7.62
N GLN A 82 1.32 3.81 -8.71
CA GLN A 82 0.39 2.68 -8.64
C GLN A 82 1.00 1.52 -7.85
N ARG A 83 2.28 1.24 -8.09
CA ARG A 83 3.04 0.20 -7.37
C ARG A 83 3.23 0.58 -5.91
N LEU A 84 3.63 1.82 -5.63
CA LEU A 84 3.79 2.32 -4.25
C LEU A 84 2.49 2.22 -3.46
N THR A 85 1.35 2.59 -4.05
CA THR A 85 0.04 2.46 -3.41
C THR A 85 -0.30 0.99 -3.15
N THR A 86 -0.08 0.11 -4.12
CA THR A 86 -0.34 -1.33 -3.93
C THR A 86 0.58 -1.91 -2.84
N LEU A 87 1.86 -1.53 -2.81
CA LEU A 87 2.77 -1.97 -1.74
C LEU A 87 2.36 -1.43 -0.37
N PHE A 88 1.90 -0.18 -0.29
CA PHE A 88 1.35 0.38 0.95
C PHE A 88 0.17 -0.46 1.47
N LEU A 89 -0.80 -0.76 0.60
CA LEU A 89 -1.97 -1.57 0.96
C LEU A 89 -1.59 -3.00 1.36
N LEU A 90 -0.63 -3.61 0.65
CA LEU A 90 -0.14 -4.95 0.96
C LEU A 90 0.56 -5.00 2.34
N HIS A 91 1.45 -4.04 2.64
CA HIS A 91 2.11 -3.98 3.94
C HIS A 91 1.10 -3.77 5.07
N TRP A 92 0.14 -2.86 4.89
CA TRP A 92 -0.93 -2.67 5.85
C TRP A 92 -1.73 -3.95 6.08
N TYR A 93 -2.14 -4.63 4.99
CA TYR A 93 -2.92 -5.85 5.06
C TYR A 93 -2.17 -6.95 5.84
N ILE A 94 -0.92 -7.24 5.45
CA ILE A 94 -0.12 -8.27 6.10
C ILE A 94 0.12 -7.93 7.57
N ALA A 95 0.41 -6.66 7.87
CA ALA A 95 0.61 -6.21 9.25
C ALA A 95 -0.62 -6.46 10.12
N ARG A 96 -1.82 -6.16 9.62
CA ARG A 96 -3.08 -6.39 10.36
C ARG A 96 -3.42 -7.88 10.44
N HIS A 97 -3.17 -8.63 9.38
CA HIS A 97 -3.43 -10.07 9.34
C HIS A 97 -2.54 -10.86 10.32
N GLU A 98 -1.28 -10.48 10.45
CA GLU A 98 -0.31 -11.14 11.33
C GLU A 98 -0.15 -10.44 12.68
N CYS A 99 -1.02 -9.49 13.02
CA CYS A 99 -1.03 -8.77 14.30
C CYS A 99 0.34 -8.16 14.66
N VAL A 100 0.99 -7.53 13.68
CA VAL A 100 2.30 -6.90 13.86
C VAL A 100 2.19 -5.70 14.82
N GLU A 101 3.18 -5.55 15.69
CA GLU A 101 3.24 -4.48 16.69
C GLU A 101 3.24 -3.09 16.03
N GLU A 102 2.47 -2.14 16.59
CA GLU A 102 2.29 -0.80 16.02
C GLU A 102 3.60 -0.03 15.88
N GLU A 103 4.57 -0.25 16.75
CA GLU A 103 5.89 0.37 16.71
C GLU A 103 6.63 0.09 15.38
N ARG A 104 6.38 -1.06 14.79
CA ARG A 104 6.98 -1.49 13.49
C ARG A 104 6.25 -0.90 12.29
N LEU A 105 5.07 -0.31 12.48
CA LEU A 105 4.21 0.19 11.40
C LEU A 105 4.36 1.69 11.13
N GLY A 106 5.18 2.39 11.88
CA GLY A 106 5.36 3.85 11.79
C GLY A 106 5.68 4.36 10.37
N PHE A 107 6.33 3.56 9.53
CA PHE A 107 6.65 3.93 8.14
C PHE A 107 5.39 4.03 7.25
N LEU A 108 4.30 3.31 7.56
CA LEU A 108 3.04 3.39 6.81
C LEU A 108 2.41 4.79 6.89
N SER A 109 2.57 5.49 8.03
CA SER A 109 2.08 6.85 8.19
C SER A 109 2.81 7.88 7.32
N LYS A 110 3.95 7.50 6.74
CA LYS A 110 4.78 8.33 5.86
C LYS A 110 4.34 8.29 4.38
N PHE A 111 3.32 7.50 4.05
CA PHE A 111 2.73 7.44 2.71
C PHE A 111 1.44 8.27 2.66
N SER A 112 1.31 9.16 1.68
CA SER A 112 0.14 10.03 1.54
C SER A 112 -0.15 10.46 0.10
N TYR A 113 -1.30 11.12 -0.08
CA TYR A 113 -1.70 11.81 -1.31
C TYR A 113 -1.70 13.33 -1.07
N ALA A 114 -1.04 14.11 -1.95
CA ALA A 114 -0.88 15.54 -1.78
C ALA A 114 -2.21 16.31 -1.74
N THR A 115 -3.13 16.00 -2.62
CA THR A 115 -4.27 16.88 -2.90
C THR A 115 -5.63 16.22 -2.89
N ARG A 116 -5.72 14.92 -2.89
CA ARG A 116 -6.98 14.20 -2.72
C ARG A 116 -7.25 14.05 -1.24
N TYR A 117 -7.98 15.02 -0.68
CA TYR A 117 -8.28 15.03 0.75
C TYR A 117 -8.84 13.69 1.22
N SER A 118 -9.85 13.15 0.52
CA SER A 118 -10.47 11.86 0.84
C SER A 118 -9.47 10.69 0.82
N ALA A 119 -8.66 10.57 -0.24
CA ALA A 119 -7.66 9.51 -0.36
C ALA A 119 -6.54 9.65 0.69
N ARG A 120 -6.10 10.89 0.96
CA ARG A 120 -5.12 11.18 2.01
C ARG A 120 -5.64 10.80 3.39
N GLU A 121 -6.85 11.25 3.73
CA GLU A 121 -7.44 10.93 5.03
C GLU A 121 -7.78 9.44 5.13
N PHE A 122 -8.20 8.79 4.04
CA PHE A 122 -8.40 7.34 4.02
C PHE A 122 -7.11 6.59 4.38
N CYS A 123 -5.99 6.88 3.71
CA CYS A 123 -4.69 6.26 4.03
C CYS A 123 -4.28 6.51 5.49
N LYS A 124 -4.46 7.75 5.97
CA LYS A 124 -4.16 8.13 7.35
C LYS A 124 -5.02 7.37 8.35
N GLN A 125 -6.33 7.32 8.12
CA GLN A 125 -7.26 6.63 9.02
C GLN A 125 -7.05 5.10 9.01
N LEU A 126 -6.73 4.54 7.84
CA LEU A 126 -6.42 3.12 7.71
C LEU A 126 -5.23 2.72 8.60
N VAL A 127 -4.22 3.58 8.71
CA VAL A 127 -3.03 3.35 9.55
C VAL A 127 -3.30 3.71 11.01
N ALA A 128 -3.94 4.86 11.28
CA ALA A 128 -4.12 5.38 12.63
C ALA A 128 -5.10 4.54 13.49
N ASN A 129 -6.04 3.86 12.84
CA ASN A 129 -6.98 3.02 13.56
C ASN A 129 -6.36 1.66 13.86
N THR A 130 -6.34 1.32 15.14
CA THR A 130 -5.83 0.03 15.64
C THR A 130 -6.82 -1.12 15.44
N TYR A 131 -7.91 -0.88 14.69
CA TYR A 131 -8.88 -1.92 14.43
C TYR A 131 -8.27 -3.03 13.56
N THR A 132 -8.58 -4.26 13.90
CA THR A 132 -8.21 -5.43 13.11
C THR A 132 -9.42 -5.83 12.26
N PRO A 133 -9.28 -5.86 10.92
CA PRO A 133 -10.36 -6.32 10.05
C PRO A 133 -10.80 -7.75 10.36
N ASN A 134 -12.05 -8.05 10.06
CA ASN A 134 -12.53 -9.43 10.10
C ASN A 134 -12.02 -10.21 8.88
N PHE A 135 -10.91 -10.91 9.03
CA PHE A 135 -10.32 -11.73 7.97
C PHE A 135 -11.07 -13.03 7.66
N ASN A 136 -12.16 -13.33 8.35
CA ASN A 136 -13.02 -14.48 8.04
C ASN A 136 -14.15 -14.13 7.05
N THR A 137 -14.11 -12.96 6.43
CA THR A 137 -15.06 -12.55 5.40
C THR A 137 -14.53 -12.87 3.99
N ASP A 138 -15.42 -13.00 3.02
CA ASP A 138 -15.01 -13.14 1.61
C ASP A 138 -14.67 -11.79 0.96
N VAL A 139 -15.18 -10.68 1.51
CA VAL A 139 -15.05 -9.31 1.00
C VAL A 139 -14.61 -8.37 2.12
N LEU A 140 -13.31 -8.13 2.20
CA LEU A 140 -12.70 -7.34 3.27
C LEU A 140 -13.16 -5.88 3.25
N SER A 141 -13.41 -5.34 2.05
CA SER A 141 -13.84 -3.96 1.88
C SER A 141 -15.15 -3.64 2.59
N HIS A 142 -16.06 -4.60 2.74
CA HIS A 142 -17.31 -4.40 3.50
C HIS A 142 -17.01 -4.11 4.96
N ASP A 143 -16.13 -4.88 5.59
CA ASP A 143 -15.75 -4.66 6.98
C ASP A 143 -15.07 -3.29 7.18
N ILE A 144 -14.24 -2.85 6.23
CA ILE A 144 -13.60 -1.52 6.27
C ILE A 144 -14.64 -0.40 6.10
N THR A 145 -15.58 -0.55 5.18
CA THR A 145 -16.59 0.49 4.90
C THR A 145 -17.63 0.63 5.99
N ASP A 146 -17.82 -0.38 6.81
CA ASP A 146 -18.73 -0.36 7.97
C ASP A 146 -18.12 0.31 9.21
N GLN A 147 -16.83 0.68 9.15
CA GLN A 147 -16.17 1.34 10.28
C GLN A 147 -16.65 2.79 10.49
N ASN A 148 -16.77 3.21 11.74
CA ASN A 148 -17.24 4.55 12.11
C ASN A 148 -16.36 5.70 11.59
N TRP A 149 -15.07 5.44 11.32
CA TRP A 149 -14.13 6.42 10.78
C TRP A 149 -14.22 6.57 9.25
N MET A 150 -15.00 5.70 8.57
CA MET A 150 -15.16 5.68 7.12
C MET A 150 -16.44 6.41 6.69
N PRO A 151 -16.37 7.68 6.23
CA PRO A 151 -17.54 8.39 5.72
C PRO A 151 -18.16 7.69 4.51
N ARG A 152 -19.46 7.62 4.44
CA ARG A 152 -20.18 6.91 3.35
C ARG A 152 -19.91 7.48 1.96
N ASP A 153 -19.70 8.78 1.85
CA ASP A 153 -19.40 9.48 0.60
C ASP A 153 -18.01 9.14 0.04
N TRP A 154 -17.07 8.70 0.90
CA TRP A 154 -15.74 8.26 0.45
C TRP A 154 -15.77 7.02 -0.44
N GLN A 155 -16.78 6.19 -0.33
CA GLN A 155 -16.95 5.02 -1.22
C GLN A 155 -17.18 5.44 -2.69
N ASN A 156 -17.63 6.68 -2.92
CA ASN A 156 -17.80 7.24 -4.26
C ASN A 156 -16.51 7.85 -4.84
N ASP A 157 -15.46 8.01 -4.02
CA ASP A 157 -14.14 8.43 -4.52
C ASP A 157 -13.50 7.29 -5.33
N PRO A 158 -13.16 7.53 -6.62
CA PRO A 158 -12.64 6.48 -7.48
C PRO A 158 -11.29 5.92 -7.01
N THR A 159 -10.50 6.71 -6.28
CA THR A 159 -9.23 6.25 -5.71
C THR A 159 -9.46 5.34 -4.51
N ILE A 160 -10.37 5.71 -3.61
CA ILE A 160 -10.71 4.90 -2.44
C ILE A 160 -11.40 3.60 -2.87
N SER A 161 -12.37 3.69 -3.79
CA SER A 161 -13.03 2.50 -4.36
C SER A 161 -12.01 1.53 -4.97
N ALA A 162 -11.01 2.05 -5.69
CA ALA A 162 -9.96 1.23 -6.24
C ALA A 162 -9.03 0.63 -5.16
N MET A 163 -8.73 1.36 -4.09
CA MET A 163 -7.97 0.83 -2.94
C MET A 163 -8.71 -0.30 -2.23
N LEU A 164 -10.01 -0.14 -2.02
CA LEU A 164 -10.87 -1.17 -1.42
C LEU A 164 -10.91 -2.45 -2.27
N ASN A 165 -11.10 -2.33 -3.59
CA ASN A 165 -11.03 -3.47 -4.51
C ASN A 165 -9.67 -4.16 -4.49
N MET A 166 -8.57 -3.39 -4.39
CA MET A 166 -7.23 -3.95 -4.26
C MET A 166 -7.08 -4.71 -2.95
N LEU A 167 -7.60 -4.21 -1.84
CA LEU A 167 -7.59 -4.89 -0.55
C LEU A 167 -8.36 -6.21 -0.59
N ASP A 168 -9.50 -6.26 -1.29
CA ASP A 168 -10.24 -7.51 -1.51
C ASP A 168 -9.42 -8.53 -2.30
N ASP A 169 -8.69 -8.10 -3.33
CA ASP A 169 -7.85 -9.00 -4.13
C ASP A 169 -6.62 -9.46 -3.36
N ILE A 170 -6.01 -8.58 -2.56
CA ILE A 170 -4.93 -8.93 -1.62
C ILE A 170 -5.47 -9.97 -0.63
N HIS A 171 -6.63 -9.71 -0.03
CA HIS A 171 -7.24 -10.64 0.92
C HIS A 171 -7.47 -12.02 0.30
N ARG A 172 -8.11 -12.09 -0.87
CA ARG A 172 -8.34 -13.37 -1.57
C ARG A 172 -7.05 -14.14 -1.87
N LYS A 173 -5.95 -13.41 -2.09
CA LYS A 173 -4.67 -14.02 -2.45
C LYS A 173 -3.85 -14.45 -1.25
N PHE A 174 -3.86 -13.68 -0.16
CA PHE A 174 -2.90 -13.81 0.94
C PHE A 174 -3.50 -14.34 2.25
N ASN A 175 -4.82 -14.41 2.40
CA ASN A 175 -5.51 -14.75 3.65
C ASN A 175 -5.23 -16.16 4.23
N LYS A 176 -4.59 -17.03 3.46
CA LYS A 176 -4.24 -18.41 3.89
C LYS A 176 -2.75 -18.62 4.10
N THR A 177 -1.98 -17.56 4.12
CA THR A 177 -0.52 -17.63 4.17
C THR A 177 -0.02 -16.78 5.33
N ASP A 178 0.74 -17.38 6.22
CA ASP A 178 1.35 -16.75 7.38
C ASP A 178 2.85 -16.56 7.16
N GLY A 179 3.49 -15.75 8.03
CA GLY A 179 4.92 -15.48 8.00
C GLY A 179 5.36 -14.54 6.89
N LEU A 180 4.42 -13.82 6.27
CA LEU A 180 4.68 -12.90 5.17
C LEU A 180 5.34 -11.60 5.65
N TRP A 181 5.07 -11.19 6.90
CA TRP A 181 5.68 -9.97 7.44
C TRP A 181 7.20 -10.09 7.53
N GLN A 182 7.69 -11.21 8.03
CA GLN A 182 9.14 -11.46 8.09
C GLN A 182 9.78 -11.38 6.70
N ARG A 183 9.10 -11.91 5.69
CA ARG A 183 9.57 -11.87 4.28
C ARG A 183 9.53 -10.47 3.67
N LEU A 184 8.67 -9.58 4.16
CA LEU A 184 8.65 -8.17 3.74
C LEU A 184 9.81 -7.36 4.35
N GLU A 185 10.36 -7.81 5.47
CA GLU A 185 11.47 -7.14 6.15
C GLU A 185 12.85 -7.61 5.69
N GLU A 186 12.95 -8.80 5.08
CA GLU A 186 14.16 -9.35 4.45
C GLU A 186 14.46 -8.68 3.09
#